data_41cb80285b3ffc2a924caa15f1594d47
#
_entry.id   41cb80285b3ffc2a924caa15f1594d47
#
_cell.length_a   1.000
_cell.length_b   1.000
_cell.length_c   1.000
_cell.angle_alpha   90.00
_cell.angle_beta   90.00
_cell.angle_gamma   90.00
#
_symmetry.space_group_name_H-M   'P 1'
#
loop_
_entity.id
_entity.type
_entity.pdbx_description
1 polymer ?
#
loop_
_entity_poly.entity_id
_entity_poly.type
_entity_poly.pdbx_seq_one_letter_code
_entity_poly.pdbx_strand_id
1 'polypeptide(L)'
;MSLLTPQPAAQVFDYLARFSNAVEWDPGVVSGRAMQDGPLRLGSTFRLGVRFAGRSLELEYEVIDLVPGSRVVLRAENSLVRSTDTITVSPVPDGGAQVGYHAVLEPTKARLLLGPLLAWSFRRTGERARAGLEAKLAG
;
A
#
# COMPACT_ATOMS: atom_id res chain seq x y z
N MET A 1 -6.79 4.68 6.76
CA MET A 1 -8.14 4.79 6.22
C MET A 1 -8.86 3.45 6.30
N SER A 2 -10.17 3.46 6.22
CA SER A 2 -10.99 2.24 6.27
C SER A 2 -12.15 2.37 5.29
N LEU A 3 -12.51 1.27 4.64
CA LEU A 3 -13.65 1.26 3.73
C LEU A 3 -14.32 -0.12 3.71
N LEU A 4 -15.56 -0.15 3.24
CA LEU A 4 -16.33 -1.39 3.06
C LEU A 4 -16.47 -1.68 1.58
N THR A 5 -16.46 -2.96 1.23
CA THR A 5 -16.67 -3.43 -0.14
C THR A 5 -17.63 -4.61 -0.14
N PRO A 6 -18.46 -4.78 -1.18
CA PRO A 6 -19.31 -5.96 -1.29
C PRO A 6 -18.54 -7.22 -1.71
N GLN A 7 -17.28 -7.10 -2.10
CA GLN A 7 -16.49 -8.25 -2.56
C GLN A 7 -16.06 -9.13 -1.39
N PRO A 8 -15.91 -10.46 -1.60
CA PRO A 8 -15.48 -11.38 -0.55
C PRO A 8 -14.09 -11.06 -0.03
N ALA A 9 -13.90 -11.21 1.29
CA ALA A 9 -12.66 -10.85 1.96
C ALA A 9 -11.42 -11.54 1.38
N ALA A 10 -11.50 -12.84 1.10
CA ALA A 10 -10.36 -13.57 0.56
C ALA A 10 -9.92 -13.02 -0.79
N GLN A 11 -10.86 -12.70 -1.66
CA GLN A 11 -10.58 -12.13 -2.98
C GLN A 11 -9.97 -10.73 -2.86
N VAL A 12 -10.51 -9.92 -1.97
CA VAL A 12 -10.01 -8.56 -1.72
C VAL A 12 -8.57 -8.62 -1.19
N PHE A 13 -8.31 -9.51 -0.23
CA PHE A 13 -6.98 -9.65 0.32
C PHE A 13 -5.96 -10.06 -0.75
N ASP A 14 -6.29 -11.07 -1.55
CA ASP A 14 -5.39 -11.54 -2.59
C ASP A 14 -5.02 -10.43 -3.58
N TYR A 15 -6.00 -9.61 -3.92
CA TYR A 15 -5.78 -8.49 -4.83
C TYR A 15 -4.88 -7.41 -4.20
N LEU A 16 -5.22 -6.98 -2.97
CA LEU A 16 -4.51 -5.87 -2.32
C LEU A 16 -3.11 -6.26 -1.85
N ALA A 17 -2.95 -7.50 -1.38
CA ALA A 17 -1.65 -7.96 -0.87
C ALA A 17 -0.61 -8.11 -1.97
N ARG A 18 -1.03 -8.29 -3.21
CA ARG A 18 -0.13 -8.20 -4.36
C ARG A 18 0.10 -6.72 -4.67
N PHE A 19 1.11 -6.17 -4.03
CA PHE A 19 1.29 -4.72 -3.95
C PHE A 19 1.62 -4.06 -5.29
N SER A 20 2.03 -4.83 -6.29
CA SER A 20 2.16 -4.31 -7.66
C SER A 20 0.82 -3.80 -8.20
N ASN A 21 -0.31 -4.27 -7.66
CA ASN A 21 -1.63 -3.79 -8.06
C ASN A 21 -1.92 -2.36 -7.55
N ALA A 22 -1.09 -1.82 -6.68
CA ALA A 22 -1.30 -0.46 -6.17
C ALA A 22 -1.31 0.58 -7.29
N VAL A 23 -0.65 0.29 -8.42
CA VAL A 23 -0.70 1.17 -9.59
C VAL A 23 -2.12 1.38 -10.10
N GLU A 24 -3.02 0.44 -9.82
CA GLU A 24 -4.41 0.50 -10.28
C GLU A 24 -5.32 1.32 -9.38
N TRP A 25 -4.96 1.48 -8.10
CA TRP A 25 -5.85 2.16 -7.16
C TRP A 25 -5.20 3.34 -6.42
N ASP A 26 -3.89 3.47 -6.43
CA ASP A 26 -3.22 4.59 -5.77
C ASP A 26 -2.65 5.55 -6.83
N PRO A 27 -3.23 6.76 -6.96
CA PRO A 27 -2.75 7.73 -7.95
C PRO A 27 -1.31 8.18 -7.73
N GLY A 28 -0.76 7.98 -6.52
CA GLY A 28 0.63 8.28 -6.22
C GLY A 28 1.60 7.22 -6.74
N VAL A 29 1.08 6.07 -7.17
CA VAL A 29 1.89 4.97 -7.71
C VAL A 29 1.82 4.99 -9.22
N VAL A 30 2.96 5.15 -9.88
CA VAL A 30 3.02 5.27 -11.34
C VAL A 30 3.44 3.98 -12.02
N SER A 31 4.02 3.04 -11.29
CA SER A 31 4.40 1.73 -11.81
C SER A 31 4.47 0.71 -10.68
N GLY A 32 4.27 -0.56 -11.01
CA GLY A 32 4.35 -1.63 -10.01
C GLY A 32 4.71 -2.95 -10.66
N ARG A 33 5.61 -3.70 -10.03
CA ARG A 33 6.06 -4.99 -10.53
C ARG A 33 6.41 -5.93 -9.37
N ALA A 34 5.93 -7.17 -9.44
CA ALA A 34 6.38 -8.22 -8.54
C ALA A 34 7.78 -8.67 -8.97
N MET A 35 8.67 -8.86 -8.01
CA MET A 35 10.06 -9.21 -8.27
C MET A 35 10.30 -10.72 -8.31
N GLN A 36 9.29 -11.52 -8.05
CA GLN A 36 9.34 -12.97 -8.08
C GLN A 36 8.04 -13.55 -8.61
N ASP A 37 8.08 -14.78 -9.08
CA ASP A 37 6.89 -15.53 -9.44
C ASP A 37 6.36 -16.30 -8.23
N GLY A 38 5.12 -16.75 -8.33
CA GLY A 38 4.52 -17.60 -7.33
C GLY A 38 3.67 -16.85 -6.28
N PRO A 39 3.19 -17.59 -5.29
CA PRO A 39 2.27 -17.02 -4.29
C PRO A 39 2.97 -16.04 -3.36
N LEU A 40 2.18 -15.15 -2.77
CA LEU A 40 2.64 -14.22 -1.76
C LEU A 40 3.16 -14.95 -0.53
N ARG A 41 4.29 -14.50 -0.01
CA ARG A 41 4.89 -15.07 1.21
C ARG A 41 5.76 -14.02 1.89
N LEU A 42 6.19 -14.30 3.12
CA LEU A 42 7.19 -13.47 3.78
C LEU A 42 8.43 -13.36 2.89
N GLY A 43 8.94 -12.14 2.75
CA GLY A 43 10.08 -11.88 1.90
C GLY A 43 9.75 -11.58 0.46
N SER A 44 8.49 -11.77 0.02
CA SER A 44 8.08 -11.35 -1.32
C SER A 44 8.36 -9.87 -1.51
N THR A 45 8.84 -9.46 -2.69
CA THR A 45 9.21 -8.08 -2.96
C THR A 45 8.47 -7.54 -4.17
N PHE A 46 8.16 -6.24 -4.10
CA PHE A 46 7.47 -5.51 -5.15
C PHE A 46 8.17 -4.19 -5.37
N ARG A 47 8.44 -3.86 -6.63
CA ARG A 47 9.07 -2.59 -6.96
C ARG A 47 8.02 -1.64 -7.48
N LEU A 48 7.90 -0.48 -6.82
CA LEU A 48 6.92 0.54 -7.17
C LEU A 48 7.61 1.84 -7.51
N GLY A 49 7.12 2.50 -8.57
CA GLY A 49 7.44 3.89 -8.82
C GLY A 49 6.42 4.76 -8.12
N VAL A 50 6.88 5.61 -7.23
CA VAL A 50 6.01 6.42 -6.37
C VAL A 50 6.28 7.90 -6.62
N ARG A 51 5.22 8.68 -6.73
CA ARG A 51 5.31 10.13 -6.82
C ARG A 51 5.50 10.73 -5.45
N PHE A 52 6.55 11.52 -5.33
CA PHE A 52 6.89 12.12 -4.06
C PHE A 52 7.53 13.50 -4.29
N ALA A 53 6.93 14.56 -3.71
CA ALA A 53 7.42 15.93 -3.82
C ALA A 53 7.74 16.35 -5.27
N GLY A 54 6.87 16.01 -6.22
CA GLY A 54 7.02 16.36 -7.62
C GLY A 54 7.99 15.49 -8.40
N ARG A 55 8.52 14.45 -7.78
CA ARG A 55 9.46 13.51 -8.41
C ARG A 55 8.93 12.09 -8.31
N SER A 56 9.45 11.21 -9.16
CA SER A 56 9.19 9.78 -9.05
C SER A 56 10.37 9.12 -8.35
N LEU A 57 10.06 8.33 -7.34
CA LEU A 57 11.03 7.51 -6.61
C LEU A 57 10.71 6.06 -6.86
N GLU A 58 11.74 5.24 -7.02
CA GLU A 58 11.57 3.80 -7.08
C GLU A 58 11.79 3.22 -5.69
N LEU A 59 10.80 2.48 -5.19
CA LEU A 59 10.85 1.86 -3.88
C LEU A 59 10.64 0.36 -4.04
N GLU A 60 11.45 -0.43 -3.33
CA GLU A 60 11.29 -1.87 -3.30
C GLU A 60 10.70 -2.26 -1.97
N TYR A 61 9.46 -2.73 -2.00
CA TYR A 61 8.73 -3.14 -0.81
C TYR A 61 8.91 -4.63 -0.57
N GLU A 62 9.15 -4.98 0.68
CA GLU A 62 9.26 -6.36 1.12
C GLU A 62 8.14 -6.68 2.08
N VAL A 63 7.55 -7.87 1.94
CA VAL A 63 6.56 -8.37 2.90
C VAL A 63 7.29 -8.77 4.17
N ILE A 64 7.07 -8.01 5.25
CA ILE A 64 7.74 -8.23 6.53
C ILE A 64 6.84 -8.89 7.58
N ASP A 65 5.53 -8.92 7.34
CA ASP A 65 4.58 -9.64 8.17
C ASP A 65 3.42 -10.07 7.29
N LEU A 66 2.91 -11.28 7.53
CA LEU A 66 1.82 -11.82 6.72
C LEU A 66 0.96 -12.76 7.56
N VAL A 67 -0.31 -12.39 7.66
CA VAL A 67 -1.36 -13.28 8.16
C VAL A 67 -2.29 -13.54 6.98
N PRO A 68 -2.20 -14.71 6.35
CA PRO A 68 -2.93 -14.97 5.10
C PRO A 68 -4.42 -14.66 5.21
N GLY A 69 -4.93 -13.94 4.21
CA GLY A 69 -6.33 -13.54 4.15
C GLY A 69 -6.70 -12.37 5.04
N SER A 70 -5.82 -11.91 5.92
CA SER A 70 -6.17 -10.98 6.98
C SER A 70 -5.28 -9.73 7.04
N ARG A 71 -3.98 -9.90 6.99
CA ARG A 71 -3.04 -8.76 7.14
C ARG A 71 -1.76 -8.98 6.36
N VAL A 72 -1.29 -7.93 5.71
CA VAL A 72 0.05 -7.88 5.13
C VAL A 72 0.69 -6.55 5.52
N VAL A 73 1.97 -6.62 5.89
CA VAL A 73 2.78 -5.44 6.17
C VAL A 73 3.95 -5.44 5.20
N LEU A 74 4.11 -4.33 4.49
CA LEU A 74 5.19 -4.17 3.52
C LEU A 74 6.05 -2.97 3.92
N ARG A 75 7.34 -3.09 3.72
CA ARG A 75 8.27 -2.01 4.04
C ARG A 75 9.25 -1.80 2.92
N ALA A 76 9.45 -0.53 2.55
CA ALA A 76 10.49 -0.09 1.65
C ALA A 76 11.36 0.94 2.36
N GLU A 77 12.66 0.93 2.07
CA GLU A 77 13.58 1.87 2.67
C GLU A 77 14.69 2.21 1.69
N ASN A 78 15.00 3.50 1.60
CA ASN A 78 16.17 3.97 0.89
C ASN A 78 16.89 5.02 1.75
N SER A 79 17.85 5.77 1.17
CA SER A 79 18.62 6.75 1.92
C SER A 79 17.78 7.95 2.41
N LEU A 80 16.61 8.18 1.81
CA LEU A 80 15.77 9.33 2.10
C LEU A 80 14.56 8.99 2.96
N VAL A 81 13.89 7.86 2.69
CA VAL A 81 12.60 7.55 3.31
C VAL A 81 12.51 6.07 3.68
N ARG A 82 11.66 5.81 4.67
CA ARG A 82 11.17 4.48 4.99
C ARG A 82 9.65 4.53 4.94
N SER A 83 9.06 3.64 4.15
CA SER A 83 7.61 3.52 4.05
C SER A 83 7.19 2.17 4.61
N THR A 84 6.23 2.18 5.53
CA THR A 84 5.66 0.96 6.09
C THR A 84 4.16 1.01 5.84
N ASP A 85 3.67 0.07 5.06
CA ASP A 85 2.28 0.01 4.63
C ASP A 85 1.63 -1.23 5.22
N THR A 86 0.52 -1.04 5.92
CA THR A 86 -0.24 -2.13 6.52
C THR A 86 -1.62 -2.20 5.87
N ILE A 87 -1.95 -3.36 5.34
CA ILE A 87 -3.27 -3.64 4.74
C ILE A 87 -3.92 -4.72 5.57
N THR A 88 -5.14 -4.46 6.03
CA THR A 88 -5.95 -5.44 6.75
C THR A 88 -7.27 -5.64 6.01
N VAL A 89 -7.74 -6.88 6.03
CA VAL A 89 -9.02 -7.24 5.42
C VAL A 89 -9.73 -8.15 6.40
N SER A 90 -11.00 -7.86 6.68
CA SER A 90 -11.81 -8.71 7.52
C SER A 90 -13.19 -8.88 6.89
N PRO A 91 -13.78 -10.10 6.98
CA PRO A 91 -15.12 -10.32 6.46
C PRO A 91 -16.15 -9.59 7.30
N VAL A 92 -17.25 -9.18 6.66
CA VAL A 92 -18.41 -8.61 7.34
C VAL A 92 -19.61 -9.55 7.17
N PRO A 93 -20.62 -9.44 8.04
CA PRO A 93 -21.73 -10.43 8.07
C PRO A 93 -22.50 -10.59 6.76
N ASP A 94 -22.53 -9.57 5.91
CA ASP A 94 -23.29 -9.62 4.65
C ASP A 94 -22.51 -10.26 3.48
N GLY A 95 -21.31 -10.80 3.73
CA GLY A 95 -20.50 -11.46 2.71
C GLY A 95 -19.45 -10.56 2.07
N GLY A 96 -19.44 -9.27 2.39
CA GLY A 96 -18.42 -8.35 1.93
C GLY A 96 -17.21 -8.31 2.86
N ALA A 97 -16.45 -7.22 2.77
CA ALA A 97 -15.24 -7.07 3.56
C ALA A 97 -15.04 -5.64 4.02
N GLN A 98 -14.37 -5.51 5.14
CA GLN A 98 -13.83 -4.23 5.61
C GLN A 98 -12.34 -4.21 5.35
N VAL A 99 -11.88 -3.14 4.69
CA VAL A 99 -10.48 -2.95 4.33
C VAL A 99 -9.91 -1.82 5.17
N GLY A 100 -8.76 -2.06 5.78
CA GLY A 100 -7.97 -1.03 6.43
C GLY A 100 -6.66 -0.83 5.68
N TYR A 101 -6.27 0.41 5.48
CA TYR A 101 -4.97 0.75 4.89
C TYR A 101 -4.33 1.84 5.73
N HIS A 102 -3.15 1.56 6.22
CA HIS A 102 -2.37 2.50 7.02
C HIS A 102 -0.95 2.51 6.51
N ALA A 103 -0.46 3.68 6.15
CA ALA A 103 0.91 3.84 5.68
C ALA A 103 1.62 4.89 6.53
N VAL A 104 2.85 4.58 6.89
CA VAL A 104 3.72 5.48 7.64
C VAL A 104 4.94 5.76 6.80
N LEU A 105 5.14 7.02 6.47
CA LEU A 105 6.30 7.46 5.69
C LEU A 105 7.20 8.27 6.61
N GLU A 106 8.42 7.78 6.83
CA GLU A 106 9.38 8.38 7.75
C GLU A 106 10.64 8.79 6.99
N PRO A 107 11.16 9.99 7.24
CA PRO A 107 12.45 10.36 6.68
C PRO A 107 13.57 9.60 7.41
N THR A 108 14.58 9.15 6.65
CA THR A 108 15.72 8.45 7.23
C THR A 108 16.85 9.42 7.58
N LYS A 109 17.52 10.01 6.58
CA LYS A 109 18.68 10.87 6.82
C LYS A 109 18.40 12.36 6.72
N ALA A 110 17.38 12.78 5.97
CA ALA A 110 17.06 14.19 5.76
C ALA A 110 15.90 14.64 6.65
N ARG A 111 15.80 14.07 7.83
CA ARG A 111 14.67 14.22 8.74
C ARG A 111 14.24 15.66 8.98
N LEU A 112 15.19 16.56 9.27
CA LEU A 112 14.87 17.94 9.63
C LEU A 112 14.44 18.78 8.44
N LEU A 113 14.96 18.47 7.25
CA LEU A 113 14.69 19.26 6.05
C LEU A 113 13.41 18.84 5.34
N LEU A 114 13.11 17.55 5.34
CA LEU A 114 12.00 17.01 4.55
C LEU A 114 10.78 16.60 5.38
N GLY A 115 10.87 16.57 6.70
CA GLY A 115 9.81 16.09 7.55
C GLY A 115 8.43 16.71 7.31
N PRO A 116 8.28 18.06 7.33
CA PRO A 116 6.99 18.68 7.07
C PRO A 116 6.45 18.45 5.68
N LEU A 117 7.33 18.45 4.69
CA LEU A 117 6.96 18.21 3.30
C LEU A 117 6.50 16.76 3.09
N LEU A 118 7.18 15.81 3.75
CA LEU A 118 6.79 14.40 3.72
C LEU A 118 5.41 14.19 4.30
N ALA A 119 5.14 14.78 5.46
CA ALA A 119 3.84 14.63 6.12
C ALA A 119 2.70 15.19 5.26
N TRP A 120 2.93 16.32 4.61
CA TRP A 120 1.93 16.92 3.74
C TRP A 120 1.67 16.07 2.50
N SER A 121 2.73 15.62 1.83
CA SER A 121 2.61 14.76 0.65
C SER A 121 1.91 13.45 0.96
N PHE A 122 2.23 12.87 2.11
CA PHE A 122 1.64 11.62 2.56
C PHE A 122 0.12 11.74 2.77
N ARG A 123 -0.34 12.81 3.41
CA ARG A 123 -1.78 13.00 3.63
C ARG A 123 -2.57 13.04 2.32
N ARG A 124 -2.06 13.78 1.34
CA ARG A 124 -2.72 13.88 0.03
C ARG A 124 -2.77 12.55 -0.67
N THR A 125 -1.67 11.80 -0.62
CA THR A 125 -1.60 10.47 -1.21
C THR A 125 -2.62 9.52 -0.56
N GLY A 126 -2.77 9.57 0.76
CA GLY A 126 -3.73 8.75 1.47
C GLY A 126 -5.17 9.00 1.06
N GLU A 127 -5.56 10.25 0.89
CA GLU A 127 -6.91 10.60 0.43
C GLU A 127 -7.16 10.09 -0.99
N ARG A 128 -6.19 10.25 -1.88
CA ARG A 128 -6.31 9.78 -3.27
C ARG A 128 -6.38 8.26 -3.33
N ALA A 129 -5.59 7.58 -2.49
CA ALA A 129 -5.59 6.13 -2.42
C ALA A 129 -6.96 5.61 -1.99
N ARG A 130 -7.59 6.27 -1.02
CA ARG A 130 -8.92 5.88 -0.58
C ARG A 130 -9.94 5.95 -1.72
N ALA A 131 -9.98 7.07 -2.44
CA ALA A 131 -10.90 7.23 -3.56
C ALA A 131 -10.66 6.19 -4.65
N GLY A 132 -9.40 5.90 -4.95
CA GLY A 132 -9.04 4.87 -5.93
C GLY A 132 -9.45 3.49 -5.49
N LEU A 133 -9.25 3.16 -4.22
CA LEU A 133 -9.68 1.88 -3.66
C LEU A 133 -11.20 1.73 -3.68
N GLU A 134 -11.92 2.77 -3.30
CA GLU A 134 -13.38 2.75 -3.33
C GLU A 134 -13.88 2.45 -4.75
N ALA A 135 -13.33 3.11 -5.75
CA ALA A 135 -13.70 2.89 -7.15
C ALA A 135 -13.38 1.48 -7.61
N LYS A 136 -12.19 0.97 -7.26
CA LYS A 136 -11.74 -0.36 -7.70
C LYS A 136 -12.50 -1.49 -7.02
N LEU A 137 -12.92 -1.31 -5.77
CA LEU A 137 -13.59 -2.34 -4.99
C LEU A 137 -15.10 -2.22 -4.96
N ALA A 138 -15.67 -1.25 -5.65
CA ALA A 138 -17.12 -0.97 -5.62
C ALA A 138 -17.96 -2.07 -6.26
N GLY A 139 -17.38 -2.82 -7.13
CA GLY A 139 -18.16 -3.83 -7.81
C GLY A 139 -17.51 -5.14 -7.93
#